data_7e13d0e96840b6317677374f11044ce2
#
_entry.id   7e13d0e96840b6317677374f11044ce2
#
_cell.length_a   1.000
_cell.length_b   1.000
_cell.length_c   1.000
_cell.angle_alpha   90.00
_cell.angle_beta   90.00
_cell.angle_gamma   90.00
#
_symmetry.space_group_name_H-M   'P 1'
#
loop_
_entity.id
_entity.type
_entity.pdbx_description
1 polymer ?
#
loop_
_entity_poly.entity_id
_entity_poly.type
_entity_poly.pdbx_seq_one_letter_code
_entity_poly.pdbx_strand_id
1 'polypeptide(L)'
;MTNDFKENLFVLIKSLSKSEKRQFKLYVGRMGSNSDSKFLNLFNLLDKMDHYDEQIILDQRIVTKQQLSNLKAHLYKQILISLRLNPAHKNIRVQLREQLDFATILYQKGLYKQSLKILEKAKGLALRHEEKYMAYEIVELEKLIESQYITRSLTNRTATLVEQASSLLKDNQFCSHMSNLSLQLYERLIKAGYVKNDEDYRSITKFFYEQLPSVSVDQLDFREKLWYYKAHVWYSFLTQDFLSSFKYSSKWVDMFNTQSDMIEAHPVFFLKGNNYLMESLTLIKYPKKFKETLNEMEQRVTQDNFPKNDNLASLTFLYTYNNKLNLIFMTGEFHEGLKVIPEITAKLKAFKNHLDPHHIMIFYYKIACLYFGVDNYEQCIVYLEKIIQNKHLKMREDLLCFTRILSVVAHYEAGFDFHLEAQLRETFKFLIKMNDLHEVQHAIIRFMKRLSDIYPHELKQAFKDLHKELSTFQNDRYERRSFLYLDILSWLESKIQNRSIAEIIKEKAQQLNRKERNPIPID
;
A
#
# COMPACT_ATOMS: atom_id res chain seq x y z
N MET A 1 5.85 8.38 23.46
CA MET A 1 5.09 9.32 22.61
C MET A 1 5.61 10.76 22.59
N THR A 2 6.48 11.19 23.48
CA THR A 2 6.92 12.61 23.60
C THR A 2 8.15 13.00 22.76
N ASN A 3 8.86 12.06 22.15
CA ASN A 3 10.04 12.37 21.32
C ASN A 3 9.73 12.57 19.83
N ASP A 4 8.66 11.97 19.30
CA ASP A 4 8.30 12.07 17.88
C ASP A 4 7.86 13.48 17.46
N PHE A 5 7.20 14.24 18.35
CA PHE A 5 6.76 15.60 18.05
C PHE A 5 7.92 16.60 17.91
N LYS A 6 9.08 16.35 18.52
CA LYS A 6 10.23 17.27 18.45
C LYS A 6 10.85 17.35 17.06
N GLU A 7 10.75 16.28 16.27
CA GLU A 7 11.35 16.14 14.95
C GLU A 7 10.40 16.49 13.79
N ASN A 8 9.06 16.58 14.04
CA ASN A 8 8.07 16.76 12.96
C ASN A 8 8.32 18.00 12.10
N LEU A 9 8.69 19.13 12.72
CA LEU A 9 9.04 20.34 11.97
C LEU A 9 10.28 20.14 11.09
N PHE A 10 11.30 19.47 11.63
CA PHE A 10 12.52 19.18 10.87
C PHE A 10 12.24 18.27 9.67
N VAL A 11 11.48 17.20 9.87
CA VAL A 11 11.05 16.29 8.80
C VAL A 11 10.24 17.04 7.75
N LEU A 12 9.30 17.90 8.15
CA LEU A 12 8.51 18.72 7.22
C LEU A 12 9.43 19.64 6.40
N ILE A 13 10.38 20.35 7.02
CA ILE A 13 11.30 21.26 6.31
C ILE A 13 12.18 20.48 5.32
N LYS A 14 12.66 19.29 5.73
CA LYS A 14 13.48 18.44 4.86
C LYS A 14 12.71 17.86 3.67
N SER A 15 11.40 17.63 3.82
CA SER A 15 10.53 17.15 2.73
C SER A 15 10.21 18.22 1.69
N LEU A 16 10.35 19.51 2.02
CA LEU A 16 10.04 20.60 1.09
C LEU A 16 10.97 20.63 -0.12
N SER A 17 10.40 20.74 -1.31
CA SER A 17 11.12 21.01 -2.54
C SER A 17 11.78 22.41 -2.53
N LYS A 18 12.75 22.63 -3.41
CA LYS A 18 13.39 23.96 -3.56
C LYS A 18 12.38 25.07 -3.87
N SER A 19 11.36 24.77 -4.67
CA SER A 19 10.29 25.69 -5.02
C SER A 19 9.45 26.07 -3.80
N GLU A 20 9.04 25.10 -3.00
CA GLU A 20 8.25 25.28 -1.77
C GLU A 20 9.01 26.08 -0.72
N LYS A 21 10.30 25.78 -0.52
CA LYS A 21 11.19 26.56 0.35
C LYS A 21 11.28 28.02 -0.09
N ARG A 22 11.41 28.27 -1.40
CA ARG A 22 11.41 29.63 -1.96
C ARG A 22 10.08 30.33 -1.73
N GLN A 23 8.97 29.63 -1.99
CA GLN A 23 7.63 30.19 -1.81
C GLN A 23 7.34 30.52 -0.34
N PHE A 24 7.72 29.65 0.58
CA PHE A 24 7.60 29.91 2.01
C PHE A 24 8.35 31.17 2.42
N LYS A 25 9.59 31.38 1.97
CA LYS A 25 10.36 32.59 2.24
C LYS A 25 9.69 33.85 1.68
N LEU A 26 9.11 33.77 0.48
CA LEU A 26 8.33 34.89 -0.10
C LEU A 26 7.03 35.16 0.68
N TYR A 27 6.36 34.10 1.14
CA TYR A 27 5.16 34.22 1.95
C TYR A 27 5.45 34.95 3.27
N VAL A 28 6.48 34.52 4.00
CA VAL A 28 6.91 35.18 5.25
C VAL A 28 7.31 36.64 4.99
N GLY A 29 8.08 36.90 3.94
CA GLY A 29 8.48 38.28 3.61
C GLY A 29 7.32 39.27 3.32
N ARG A 30 6.11 38.75 2.98
CA ARG A 30 4.90 39.59 2.80
C ARG A 30 4.18 39.90 4.11
N MET A 31 4.46 39.16 5.19
CA MET A 31 3.80 39.36 6.49
C MET A 31 4.34 40.58 7.27
N GLY A 32 5.54 41.05 6.98
CA GLY A 32 6.04 42.39 7.33
C GLY A 32 6.30 42.67 8.81
N SER A 33 6.61 41.67 9.67
CA SER A 33 6.85 41.88 11.10
C SER A 33 8.26 41.49 11.56
N ASN A 34 8.76 42.08 12.68
CA ASN A 34 10.04 41.71 13.29
C ASN A 34 10.12 40.25 13.77
N SER A 35 8.98 39.58 13.95
CA SER A 35 8.93 38.13 14.22
C SER A 35 9.38 37.31 13.03
N ASP A 36 9.31 37.84 11.82
CA ASP A 36 9.62 37.14 10.57
C ASP A 36 11.10 36.77 10.45
N SER A 37 11.99 37.60 11.04
CA SER A 37 13.43 37.30 11.07
C SER A 37 13.72 36.04 11.92
N LYS A 38 13.04 35.85 13.04
CA LYS A 38 13.23 34.67 13.90
C LYS A 38 12.71 33.38 13.23
N PHE A 39 11.57 33.46 12.52
CA PHE A 39 11.04 32.35 11.74
C PHE A 39 11.97 31.93 10.63
N LEU A 40 12.44 32.89 9.83
CA LEU A 40 13.35 32.61 8.73
C LEU A 40 14.70 32.09 9.22
N ASN A 41 15.21 32.63 10.33
CA ASN A 41 16.45 32.14 10.92
C ASN A 41 16.33 30.69 11.39
N LEU A 42 15.24 30.35 12.12
CA LEU A 42 15.00 28.98 12.55
C LEU A 42 14.77 28.05 11.35
N PHE A 43 13.97 28.48 10.36
CA PHE A 43 13.76 27.71 9.12
C PHE A 43 15.07 27.44 8.39
N ASN A 44 15.90 28.47 8.17
CA ASN A 44 17.17 28.33 7.46
C ASN A 44 18.17 27.46 8.24
N LEU A 45 18.20 27.54 9.56
CA LEU A 45 19.02 26.70 10.41
C LEU A 45 18.62 25.24 10.27
N LEU A 46 17.33 24.92 10.46
CA LEU A 46 16.81 23.55 10.31
C LEU A 46 16.98 23.01 8.90
N ASP A 47 16.86 23.86 7.87
CA ASP A 47 17.08 23.46 6.48
C ASP A 47 18.54 23.02 6.20
N LYS A 48 19.52 23.66 6.86
CA LYS A 48 20.95 23.37 6.70
C LYS A 48 21.42 22.16 7.53
N MET A 49 20.77 21.86 8.66
CA MET A 49 21.17 20.76 9.54
C MET A 49 20.98 19.41 8.86
N ASP A 50 21.91 18.48 9.02
CA ASP A 50 21.78 17.09 8.52
C ASP A 50 20.93 16.23 9.47
N HIS A 51 21.04 16.48 10.78
CA HIS A 51 20.30 15.80 11.83
C HIS A 51 19.67 16.85 12.77
N TYR A 52 18.52 16.51 13.34
CA TYR A 52 17.89 17.40 14.30
C TYR A 52 18.66 17.40 15.62
N ASP A 53 19.14 18.59 16.03
CA ASP A 53 19.78 18.83 17.31
C ASP A 53 19.26 20.11 17.93
N GLU A 54 18.58 19.97 19.08
CA GLU A 54 18.00 21.11 19.81
C GLU A 54 19.08 22.04 20.41
N GLN A 55 20.23 21.45 20.80
CA GLN A 55 21.31 22.23 21.41
C GLN A 55 21.90 23.23 20.39
N ILE A 56 22.12 22.79 19.15
CA ILE A 56 22.59 23.68 18.07
C ILE A 56 21.65 24.87 17.86
N ILE A 57 20.33 24.65 17.99
CA ILE A 57 19.33 25.73 17.84
C ILE A 57 19.45 26.74 18.98
N LEU A 58 19.64 26.26 20.21
CA LEU A 58 19.78 27.11 21.41
C LEU A 58 21.11 27.88 21.41
N ASP A 59 22.19 27.28 20.96
CA ASP A 59 23.53 27.90 20.90
C ASP A 59 23.57 29.08 19.92
N GLN A 60 22.73 29.06 18.88
CA GLN A 60 22.56 30.19 17.94
C GLN A 60 21.84 31.40 18.55
N ARG A 61 21.33 31.30 19.80
CA ARG A 61 20.62 32.37 20.53
C ARG A 61 19.47 33.02 19.75
N ILE A 62 18.88 32.32 18.81
CA ILE A 62 17.71 32.79 18.04
C ILE A 62 16.52 32.94 18.97
N VAL A 63 16.37 32.00 19.92
CA VAL A 63 15.29 31.94 20.92
C VAL A 63 15.77 31.27 22.21
N THR A 64 15.09 31.58 23.31
CA THR A 64 15.27 30.87 24.58
C THR A 64 14.59 29.50 24.53
N LYS A 65 15.03 28.57 25.39
CA LYS A 65 14.44 27.22 25.50
C LYS A 65 12.92 27.26 25.74
N GLN A 66 12.44 28.23 26.53
CA GLN A 66 11.01 28.41 26.81
C GLN A 66 10.22 28.86 25.57
N GLN A 67 10.82 29.66 24.68
CA GLN A 67 10.19 30.17 23.46
C GLN A 67 10.23 29.18 22.30
N LEU A 68 11.20 28.25 22.31
CA LEU A 68 11.48 27.37 21.18
C LEU A 68 10.29 26.48 20.79
N SER A 69 9.58 25.92 21.77
CA SER A 69 8.41 25.07 21.51
C SER A 69 7.29 25.81 20.77
N ASN A 70 6.97 27.02 21.25
CA ASN A 70 5.94 27.86 20.63
C ASN A 70 6.36 28.34 19.24
N LEU A 71 7.64 28.70 19.07
CA LEU A 71 8.17 29.10 17.76
C LEU A 71 8.12 27.96 16.76
N LYS A 72 8.50 26.74 17.15
CA LYS A 72 8.39 25.54 16.30
C LYS A 72 6.95 25.27 15.88
N ALA A 73 6.00 25.31 16.82
CA ALA A 73 4.58 25.07 16.53
C ALA A 73 4.02 26.14 15.56
N HIS A 74 4.39 27.39 15.79
CA HIS A 74 3.96 28.49 14.91
C HIS A 74 4.61 28.39 13.52
N LEU A 75 5.92 28.11 13.43
CA LEU A 75 6.61 27.91 12.16
C LEU A 75 6.01 26.74 11.37
N TYR A 76 5.71 25.61 12.03
CA TYR A 76 5.03 24.47 11.44
C TYR A 76 3.69 24.88 10.80
N LYS A 77 2.86 25.61 11.56
CA LYS A 77 1.58 26.12 11.07
C LYS A 77 1.75 27.07 9.87
N GLN A 78 2.73 27.98 9.90
CA GLN A 78 2.97 28.93 8.80
C GLN A 78 3.46 28.22 7.52
N ILE A 79 4.27 27.18 7.64
CA ILE A 79 4.66 26.34 6.49
C ILE A 79 3.42 25.69 5.87
N LEU A 80 2.54 25.09 6.67
CA LEU A 80 1.30 24.46 6.16
C LEU A 80 0.38 25.47 5.49
N ILE A 81 0.26 26.70 6.02
CA ILE A 81 -0.51 27.79 5.38
C ILE A 81 0.11 28.14 4.02
N SER A 82 1.43 28.30 3.97
CA SER A 82 2.13 28.58 2.70
C SER A 82 1.93 27.48 1.67
N LEU A 83 2.00 26.21 2.07
CA LEU A 83 1.72 25.07 1.20
C LEU A 83 0.26 25.05 0.71
N ARG A 84 -0.71 25.36 1.59
CA ARG A 84 -2.13 25.48 1.20
C ARG A 84 -2.36 26.54 0.12
N LEU A 85 -1.61 27.63 0.16
CA LEU A 85 -1.70 28.72 -0.83
C LEU A 85 -0.99 28.39 -2.15
N ASN A 86 -0.18 27.33 -2.19
CA ASN A 86 0.54 26.94 -3.38
C ASN A 86 -0.40 26.26 -4.40
N PRO A 87 -0.52 26.79 -5.65
CA PRO A 87 -1.34 26.18 -6.68
C PRO A 87 -1.01 24.71 -6.96
N ALA A 88 0.24 24.28 -6.80
CA ALA A 88 0.66 22.89 -7.00
C ALA A 88 -0.02 21.90 -6.03
N HIS A 89 -0.49 22.35 -4.86
CA HIS A 89 -1.20 21.54 -3.87
C HIS A 89 -2.73 21.63 -3.96
N LYS A 90 -3.27 22.38 -4.92
CA LYS A 90 -4.72 22.54 -5.10
C LYS A 90 -5.34 21.31 -5.79
N ASN A 91 -5.45 20.20 -5.04
CA ASN A 91 -6.30 19.09 -5.46
C ASN A 91 -7.79 19.46 -5.30
N ILE A 92 -8.68 18.65 -5.87
CA ILE A 92 -10.12 18.88 -5.88
C ILE A 92 -10.70 19.13 -4.47
N ARG A 93 -10.27 18.36 -3.46
CA ARG A 93 -10.77 18.54 -2.08
C ARG A 93 -10.33 19.83 -1.45
N VAL A 94 -9.11 20.30 -1.73
CA VAL A 94 -8.61 21.59 -1.24
C VAL A 94 -9.39 22.72 -1.90
N GLN A 95 -9.66 22.62 -3.21
CA GLN A 95 -10.47 23.59 -3.95
C GLN A 95 -11.90 23.66 -3.41
N LEU A 96 -12.55 22.54 -3.18
CA LEU A 96 -13.92 22.49 -2.65
C LEU A 96 -14.01 23.10 -1.25
N ARG A 97 -13.04 22.84 -0.36
CA ARG A 97 -12.98 23.46 0.97
C ARG A 97 -12.79 24.97 0.89
N GLU A 98 -11.91 25.43 -0.01
CA GLU A 98 -11.73 26.87 -0.24
C GLU A 98 -13.03 27.54 -0.69
N GLN A 99 -13.79 26.90 -1.60
CA GLN A 99 -15.10 27.41 -2.03
C GLN A 99 -16.15 27.41 -0.89
N LEU A 100 -16.16 26.38 -0.05
CA LEU A 100 -17.01 26.32 1.14
C LEU A 100 -16.66 27.41 2.16
N ASP A 101 -15.37 27.67 2.40
CA ASP A 101 -14.91 28.75 3.26
C ASP A 101 -15.39 30.11 2.72
N PHE A 102 -15.24 30.37 1.41
CA PHE A 102 -15.72 31.61 0.77
C PHE A 102 -17.23 31.74 0.86
N ALA A 103 -17.98 30.68 0.60
CA ALA A 103 -19.45 30.70 0.72
C ALA A 103 -19.90 31.01 2.16
N THR A 104 -19.22 30.39 3.15
CA THR A 104 -19.49 30.64 4.58
C THR A 104 -19.21 32.09 5.00
N ILE A 105 -18.10 32.67 4.54
CA ILE A 105 -17.77 34.09 4.80
C ILE A 105 -18.85 35.00 4.20
N LEU A 106 -19.29 34.75 2.97
CA LEU A 106 -20.34 35.52 2.31
C LEU A 106 -21.68 35.37 3.03
N TYR A 107 -22.02 34.17 3.48
CA TYR A 107 -23.19 33.91 4.31
C TYR A 107 -23.15 34.73 5.60
N GLN A 108 -22.02 34.74 6.34
CA GLN A 108 -21.85 35.51 7.55
C GLN A 108 -21.97 37.03 7.32
N LYS A 109 -21.67 37.50 6.10
CA LYS A 109 -21.85 38.91 5.69
C LYS A 109 -23.28 39.24 5.22
N GLY A 110 -24.21 38.26 5.22
CA GLY A 110 -25.55 38.46 4.69
C GLY A 110 -25.63 38.49 3.16
N LEU A 111 -24.55 38.14 2.45
CA LEU A 111 -24.49 38.14 0.99
C LEU A 111 -24.97 36.80 0.40
N TYR A 112 -26.19 36.42 0.74
CA TYR A 112 -26.76 35.09 0.46
C TYR A 112 -26.74 34.69 -1.02
N LYS A 113 -27.09 35.60 -1.94
CA LYS A 113 -27.07 35.33 -3.39
C LYS A 113 -25.67 35.00 -3.91
N GLN A 114 -24.65 35.66 -3.38
CA GLN A 114 -23.26 35.41 -3.77
C GLN A 114 -22.78 34.05 -3.19
N SER A 115 -23.12 33.77 -1.95
CA SER A 115 -22.83 32.48 -1.30
C SER A 115 -23.45 31.32 -2.10
N LEU A 116 -24.75 31.40 -2.42
CA LEU A 116 -25.45 30.38 -3.21
C LEU A 116 -24.81 30.16 -4.60
N LYS A 117 -24.34 31.21 -5.28
CA LYS A 117 -23.66 31.11 -6.57
C LYS A 117 -22.35 30.31 -6.47
N ILE A 118 -21.59 30.48 -5.38
CA ILE A 118 -20.37 29.71 -5.13
C ILE A 118 -20.73 28.26 -4.82
N LEU A 119 -21.71 28.01 -3.95
CA LEU A 119 -22.15 26.68 -3.56
C LEU A 119 -22.64 25.86 -4.76
N GLU A 120 -23.42 26.44 -5.66
CA GLU A 120 -23.91 25.77 -6.87
C GLU A 120 -22.76 25.27 -7.76
N LYS A 121 -21.73 26.11 -7.97
CA LYS A 121 -20.52 25.72 -8.72
C LYS A 121 -19.73 24.62 -8.00
N ALA A 122 -19.52 24.79 -6.69
CA ALA A 122 -18.80 23.83 -5.87
C ALA A 122 -19.52 22.48 -5.83
N LYS A 123 -20.86 22.46 -5.71
CA LYS A 123 -21.67 21.25 -5.76
C LYS A 123 -21.50 20.50 -7.09
N GLY A 124 -21.64 21.22 -8.21
CA GLY A 124 -21.42 20.63 -9.53
C GLY A 124 -20.02 20.05 -9.71
N LEU A 125 -19.00 20.70 -9.14
CA LEU A 125 -17.64 20.20 -9.15
C LEU A 125 -17.48 18.96 -8.25
N ALA A 126 -18.06 18.96 -7.06
CA ALA A 126 -18.01 17.83 -6.12
C ALA A 126 -18.67 16.57 -6.70
N LEU A 127 -19.84 16.72 -7.34
CA LEU A 127 -20.56 15.61 -7.96
C LEU A 127 -19.80 15.02 -9.14
N ARG A 128 -19.21 15.85 -10.02
CA ARG A 128 -18.39 15.34 -11.14
C ARG A 128 -17.18 14.52 -10.71
N HIS A 129 -16.61 14.81 -9.54
CA HIS A 129 -15.44 14.10 -8.99
C HIS A 129 -15.79 13.08 -7.92
N GLU A 130 -17.07 12.70 -7.81
CA GLU A 130 -17.56 11.72 -6.83
C GLU A 130 -17.23 12.08 -5.36
N GLU A 131 -17.07 13.38 -5.06
CA GLU A 131 -16.84 13.88 -3.70
C GLU A 131 -18.17 14.12 -2.98
N LYS A 132 -19.01 13.08 -2.90
CA LYS A 132 -20.38 13.11 -2.37
C LYS A 132 -20.49 13.58 -0.91
N TYR A 133 -19.45 13.37 -0.09
CA TYR A 133 -19.40 13.93 1.28
C TYR A 133 -19.37 15.46 1.26
N MET A 134 -18.58 16.04 0.36
CA MET A 134 -18.50 17.49 0.21
C MET A 134 -19.76 18.05 -0.45
N ALA A 135 -20.32 17.34 -1.42
CA ALA A 135 -21.61 17.71 -2.01
C ALA A 135 -22.74 17.75 -0.95
N TYR A 136 -22.75 16.80 -0.02
CA TYR A 136 -23.71 16.81 1.10
C TYR A 136 -23.53 18.03 2.01
N GLU A 137 -22.29 18.35 2.41
CA GLU A 137 -21.97 19.53 3.22
C GLU A 137 -22.42 20.83 2.53
N ILE A 138 -22.22 20.91 1.21
CA ILE A 138 -22.67 22.05 0.39
C ILE A 138 -24.20 22.16 0.43
N VAL A 139 -24.93 21.06 0.24
CA VAL A 139 -26.40 21.06 0.27
C VAL A 139 -26.93 21.46 1.65
N GLU A 140 -26.29 21.05 2.74
CA GLU A 140 -26.69 21.48 4.09
C GLU A 140 -26.53 22.99 4.28
N LEU A 141 -25.47 23.61 3.74
CA LEU A 141 -25.31 25.05 3.79
C LEU A 141 -26.33 25.76 2.87
N GLU A 142 -26.66 25.21 1.70
CA GLU A 142 -27.75 25.72 0.84
C GLU A 142 -29.11 25.69 1.57
N LYS A 143 -29.43 24.61 2.30
CA LYS A 143 -30.64 24.48 3.11
C LYS A 143 -30.69 25.53 4.23
N LEU A 144 -29.58 25.78 4.90
CA LEU A 144 -29.47 26.80 5.94
C LEU A 144 -29.80 28.18 5.37
N ILE A 145 -29.22 28.52 4.21
CA ILE A 145 -29.47 29.82 3.55
C ILE A 145 -30.93 29.92 3.10
N GLU A 146 -31.50 28.86 2.50
CA GLU A 146 -32.88 28.86 2.02
C GLU A 146 -33.89 29.03 3.16
N SER A 147 -33.59 28.49 4.36
CA SER A 147 -34.44 28.67 5.55
C SER A 147 -34.51 30.09 6.08
N GLN A 148 -33.51 30.92 5.75
CA GLN A 148 -33.40 32.31 6.23
C GLN A 148 -33.74 33.37 5.16
N TYR A 149 -33.56 32.99 3.87
CA TYR A 149 -33.67 33.96 2.78
C TYR A 149 -34.48 33.36 1.62
N ILE A 150 -35.79 33.64 1.64
CA ILE A 150 -36.79 33.14 0.70
C ILE A 150 -36.65 33.83 -0.67
N THR A 151 -35.65 33.44 -1.46
CA THR A 151 -35.50 34.01 -2.83
C THR A 151 -36.03 33.13 -3.93
N ARG A 152 -36.15 31.83 -3.69
CA ARG A 152 -36.48 30.84 -4.72
C ARG A 152 -37.53 29.83 -4.28
N SER A 153 -38.15 29.99 -3.12
CA SER A 153 -39.13 29.06 -2.56
C SER A 153 -40.38 28.89 -3.43
N LEU A 154 -40.60 29.80 -4.37
CA LEU A 154 -41.67 29.67 -5.37
C LEU A 154 -41.40 28.62 -6.49
N THR A 155 -40.18 28.01 -6.52
CA THR A 155 -39.72 27.19 -7.65
C THR A 155 -39.32 25.75 -7.24
N ASN A 156 -40.05 25.12 -6.31
CA ASN A 156 -39.76 23.75 -5.80
C ASN A 156 -38.31 23.55 -5.27
N ARG A 157 -37.58 24.64 -4.96
CA ARG A 157 -36.20 24.59 -4.50
C ARG A 157 -36.06 23.75 -3.22
N THR A 158 -36.97 23.89 -2.28
CA THR A 158 -37.00 23.13 -1.02
C THR A 158 -37.09 21.62 -1.29
N ALA A 159 -38.02 21.20 -2.17
CA ALA A 159 -38.17 19.79 -2.53
C ALA A 159 -36.89 19.22 -3.15
N THR A 160 -36.26 19.98 -4.07
CA THR A 160 -34.99 19.58 -4.71
C THR A 160 -33.86 19.42 -3.69
N LEU A 161 -33.71 20.36 -2.72
CA LEU A 161 -32.66 20.28 -1.70
C LEU A 161 -32.88 19.10 -0.75
N VAL A 162 -34.13 18.82 -0.37
CA VAL A 162 -34.48 17.67 0.47
C VAL A 162 -34.16 16.36 -0.23
N GLU A 163 -34.52 16.24 -1.51
CA GLU A 163 -34.24 15.06 -2.33
C GLU A 163 -32.72 14.85 -2.49
N GLN A 164 -31.97 15.90 -2.86
CA GLN A 164 -30.52 15.85 -2.99
C GLN A 164 -29.84 15.43 -1.67
N ALA A 165 -30.23 16.06 -0.55
CA ALA A 165 -29.68 15.70 0.76
C ALA A 165 -29.95 14.23 1.13
N SER A 166 -31.18 13.77 0.88
CA SER A 166 -31.59 12.39 1.19
C SER A 166 -30.83 11.36 0.34
N SER A 167 -30.65 11.64 -0.95
CA SER A 167 -29.86 10.79 -1.86
C SER A 167 -28.39 10.73 -1.44
N LEU A 168 -27.75 11.89 -1.27
CA LEU A 168 -26.33 11.98 -0.88
C LEU A 168 -26.08 11.32 0.49
N LEU A 169 -27.03 11.43 1.43
CA LEU A 169 -26.90 10.76 2.73
C LEU A 169 -26.88 9.24 2.58
N LYS A 170 -27.78 8.66 1.75
CA LYS A 170 -27.82 7.22 1.48
C LYS A 170 -26.51 6.74 0.84
N ASP A 171 -26.01 7.45 -0.17
CA ASP A 171 -24.78 7.11 -0.87
C ASP A 171 -23.57 7.16 0.08
N ASN A 172 -23.49 8.22 0.89
CA ASN A 172 -22.43 8.38 1.90
C ASN A 172 -22.52 7.31 2.99
N GLN A 173 -23.72 6.95 3.43
CA GLN A 173 -23.94 5.86 4.40
C GLN A 173 -23.47 4.52 3.83
N PHE A 174 -23.80 4.22 2.59
CA PHE A 174 -23.32 3.02 1.90
C PHE A 174 -21.80 2.98 1.82
N CYS A 175 -21.17 4.05 1.32
CA CYS A 175 -19.71 4.16 1.24
C CYS A 175 -19.04 3.99 2.61
N SER A 176 -19.58 4.63 3.65
CA SER A 176 -19.08 4.51 5.02
C SER A 176 -19.17 3.07 5.53
N HIS A 177 -20.33 2.42 5.32
CA HIS A 177 -20.53 1.04 5.72
C HIS A 177 -19.54 0.09 5.05
N MET A 178 -19.40 0.16 3.71
CA MET A 178 -18.48 -0.69 2.95
C MET A 178 -17.01 -0.41 3.27
N SER A 179 -16.67 0.84 3.57
CA SER A 179 -15.32 1.19 4.01
C SER A 179 -14.98 0.61 5.39
N ASN A 180 -15.95 0.64 6.32
CA ASN A 180 -15.82 0.02 7.63
C ASN A 180 -15.65 -1.50 7.52
N LEU A 181 -16.46 -2.16 6.71
CA LEU A 181 -16.35 -3.60 6.43
C LEU A 181 -14.94 -3.93 5.88
N SER A 182 -14.46 -3.15 4.90
CA SER A 182 -13.10 -3.34 4.35
C SER A 182 -12.02 -3.19 5.42
N LEU A 183 -12.16 -2.23 6.33
CA LEU A 183 -11.21 -2.00 7.42
C LEU A 183 -11.23 -3.13 8.45
N GLN A 184 -12.41 -3.63 8.81
CA GLN A 184 -12.57 -4.76 9.73
C GLN A 184 -11.99 -6.06 9.15
N LEU A 185 -12.16 -6.31 7.84
CA LEU A 185 -11.54 -7.45 7.16
C LEU A 185 -10.01 -7.33 7.16
N TYR A 186 -9.48 -6.12 6.89
CA TYR A 186 -8.05 -5.86 6.98
C TYR A 186 -7.50 -6.06 8.40
N GLU A 187 -8.21 -5.59 9.43
CA GLU A 187 -7.82 -5.79 10.84
C GLU A 187 -7.76 -7.29 11.19
N ARG A 188 -8.74 -8.09 10.72
CA ARG A 188 -8.74 -9.55 10.92
C ARG A 188 -7.53 -10.19 10.28
N LEU A 189 -7.15 -9.75 9.06
CA LEU A 189 -5.94 -10.23 8.40
C LEU A 189 -4.67 -9.93 9.23
N ILE A 190 -4.57 -8.71 9.78
CA ILE A 190 -3.39 -8.32 10.58
C ILE A 190 -3.32 -9.09 11.90
N LYS A 191 -4.46 -9.36 12.55
CA LYS A 191 -4.51 -10.02 13.87
C LYS A 191 -4.42 -11.54 13.80
N ALA A 192 -5.12 -12.16 12.85
CA ALA A 192 -5.30 -13.62 12.79
C ALA A 192 -4.66 -14.27 11.55
N GLY A 193 -4.18 -13.47 10.59
CA GLY A 193 -3.68 -13.97 9.31
C GLY A 193 -4.82 -14.40 8.37
N TYR A 194 -4.48 -15.27 7.45
CA TYR A 194 -5.45 -15.88 6.52
C TYR A 194 -6.21 -17.02 7.19
N VAL A 195 -7.36 -17.34 6.62
CA VAL A 195 -8.17 -18.52 7.03
C VAL A 195 -7.31 -19.79 6.96
N LYS A 196 -7.30 -20.58 8.06
CA LYS A 196 -6.45 -21.76 8.23
C LYS A 196 -7.23 -23.07 8.23
N ASN A 197 -8.55 -23.00 8.42
CA ASN A 197 -9.44 -24.15 8.52
C ASN A 197 -10.88 -23.77 8.14
N ASP A 198 -11.76 -24.77 8.07
CA ASP A 198 -13.16 -24.58 7.70
C ASP A 198 -13.97 -23.80 8.74
N GLU A 199 -13.59 -23.80 10.00
CA GLU A 199 -14.25 -23.03 11.06
C GLU A 199 -13.99 -21.52 10.88
N ASP A 200 -12.72 -21.14 10.69
CA ASP A 200 -12.34 -19.78 10.36
C ASP A 200 -13.03 -19.29 9.10
N TYR A 201 -13.06 -20.14 8.07
CA TYR A 201 -13.71 -19.84 6.81
C TYR A 201 -15.22 -19.54 7.01
N ARG A 202 -15.94 -20.39 7.75
CA ARG A 202 -17.36 -20.20 8.03
C ARG A 202 -17.60 -18.93 8.84
N SER A 203 -16.77 -18.69 9.85
CA SER A 203 -16.86 -17.49 10.69
C SER A 203 -16.69 -16.20 9.88
N ILE A 204 -15.67 -16.11 9.04
CA ILE A 204 -15.41 -14.94 8.21
C ILE A 204 -16.48 -14.78 7.13
N THR A 205 -16.93 -15.88 6.53
CA THR A 205 -17.99 -15.87 5.51
C THR A 205 -19.30 -15.36 6.10
N LYS A 206 -19.70 -15.88 7.26
CA LYS A 206 -20.88 -15.42 7.98
C LYS A 206 -20.80 -13.93 8.29
N PHE A 207 -19.68 -13.49 8.88
CA PHE A 207 -19.45 -12.09 9.20
C PHE A 207 -19.56 -11.18 7.97
N PHE A 208 -18.97 -11.58 6.83
CA PHE A 208 -18.99 -10.79 5.61
C PHE A 208 -20.39 -10.64 5.05
N TYR A 209 -21.12 -11.74 4.89
CA TYR A 209 -22.47 -11.71 4.30
C TYR A 209 -23.54 -11.10 5.21
N GLU A 210 -23.38 -11.16 6.54
CA GLU A 210 -24.26 -10.44 7.48
C GLU A 210 -24.07 -8.91 7.39
N GLN A 211 -22.90 -8.45 6.99
CA GLN A 211 -22.59 -7.03 6.83
C GLN A 211 -22.78 -6.53 5.39
N LEU A 212 -22.92 -7.42 4.41
CA LEU A 212 -23.04 -7.02 3.02
C LEU A 212 -24.44 -6.49 2.72
N PRO A 213 -24.61 -5.22 2.26
CA PRO A 213 -25.91 -4.69 1.90
C PRO A 213 -26.52 -5.42 0.71
N SER A 214 -27.82 -5.68 0.75
CA SER A 214 -28.58 -6.24 -0.37
C SER A 214 -28.88 -5.14 -1.39
N VAL A 215 -27.97 -4.94 -2.36
CA VAL A 215 -28.10 -3.92 -3.42
C VAL A 215 -27.71 -4.51 -4.78
N SER A 216 -28.34 -4.01 -5.84
CA SER A 216 -27.89 -4.29 -7.20
C SER A 216 -26.66 -3.44 -7.52
N VAL A 217 -25.56 -4.07 -7.92
CA VAL A 217 -24.29 -3.37 -8.24
C VAL A 217 -24.48 -2.38 -9.40
N ASP A 218 -25.41 -2.64 -10.32
CA ASP A 218 -25.68 -1.76 -11.46
C ASP A 218 -26.26 -0.41 -11.06
N GLN A 219 -26.91 -0.35 -9.90
CA GLN A 219 -27.50 0.88 -9.34
C GLN A 219 -26.48 1.72 -8.55
N LEU A 220 -25.29 1.21 -8.31
CA LEU A 220 -24.23 1.91 -7.60
C LEU A 220 -23.45 2.83 -8.53
N ASP A 221 -23.12 4.02 -8.04
CA ASP A 221 -22.21 4.93 -8.74
C ASP A 221 -20.74 4.51 -8.58
N PHE A 222 -19.81 5.31 -9.13
CA PHE A 222 -18.39 4.96 -9.17
C PHE A 222 -17.82 4.71 -7.77
N ARG A 223 -18.10 5.59 -6.81
CA ARG A 223 -17.50 5.51 -5.47
C ARG A 223 -18.07 4.36 -4.64
N GLU A 224 -19.36 4.09 -4.75
CA GLU A 224 -20.01 2.96 -4.11
C GLU A 224 -19.48 1.63 -4.66
N LYS A 225 -19.38 1.49 -5.99
CA LYS A 225 -18.77 0.31 -6.65
C LYS A 225 -17.35 0.07 -6.20
N LEU A 226 -16.56 1.15 -6.08
CA LEU A 226 -15.17 1.07 -5.65
C LEU A 226 -15.03 0.46 -4.25
N TRP A 227 -15.83 0.93 -3.29
CA TRP A 227 -15.82 0.38 -1.94
C TRP A 227 -16.41 -1.03 -1.87
N TYR A 228 -17.44 -1.31 -2.66
CA TYR A 228 -18.04 -2.63 -2.79
C TYR A 228 -16.99 -3.65 -3.30
N TYR A 229 -16.32 -3.36 -4.41
CA TYR A 229 -15.29 -4.25 -4.94
C TYR A 229 -14.11 -4.39 -3.99
N LYS A 230 -13.70 -3.33 -3.33
CA LYS A 230 -12.63 -3.39 -2.32
C LYS A 230 -12.96 -4.32 -1.16
N ALA A 231 -14.18 -4.29 -0.64
CA ALA A 231 -14.61 -5.21 0.42
C ALA A 231 -14.58 -6.67 -0.05
N HIS A 232 -15.05 -6.94 -1.27
CA HIS A 232 -14.99 -8.28 -1.86
C HIS A 232 -13.56 -8.74 -2.10
N VAL A 233 -12.65 -7.88 -2.55
CA VAL A 233 -11.23 -8.21 -2.70
C VAL A 233 -10.62 -8.62 -1.36
N TRP A 234 -10.86 -7.86 -0.28
CA TRP A 234 -10.37 -8.21 1.05
C TRP A 234 -10.95 -9.52 1.59
N TYR A 235 -12.27 -9.74 1.42
CA TYR A 235 -12.90 -11.00 1.77
C TYR A 235 -12.28 -12.18 1.02
N SER A 236 -12.09 -12.03 -0.29
CA SER A 236 -11.50 -13.07 -1.15
C SER A 236 -10.05 -13.36 -0.78
N PHE A 237 -9.26 -12.34 -0.42
CA PHE A 237 -7.90 -12.55 0.08
C PHE A 237 -7.90 -13.32 1.40
N LEU A 238 -8.71 -12.90 2.38
CA LEU A 238 -8.82 -13.58 3.67
C LEU A 238 -9.19 -15.04 3.53
N THR A 239 -10.18 -15.34 2.69
CA THR A 239 -10.69 -16.70 2.47
C THR A 239 -9.86 -17.51 1.48
N GLN A 240 -8.79 -16.92 0.94
CA GLN A 240 -7.91 -17.51 -0.08
C GLN A 240 -8.67 -17.95 -1.36
N ASP A 241 -9.77 -17.27 -1.69
CA ASP A 241 -10.50 -17.43 -2.94
C ASP A 241 -9.86 -16.56 -4.04
N PHE A 242 -8.85 -17.11 -4.70
CA PHE A 242 -8.03 -16.36 -5.66
C PHE A 242 -8.79 -16.00 -6.94
N LEU A 243 -9.77 -16.80 -7.35
CA LEU A 243 -10.59 -16.49 -8.53
C LEU A 243 -11.53 -15.31 -8.26
N SER A 244 -12.20 -15.31 -7.10
CA SER A 244 -13.02 -14.16 -6.70
C SER A 244 -12.17 -12.91 -6.49
N SER A 245 -10.96 -13.02 -5.94
CA SER A 245 -10.05 -11.88 -5.80
C SER A 245 -9.68 -11.30 -7.17
N PHE A 246 -9.40 -12.14 -8.16
CA PHE A 246 -9.18 -11.72 -9.55
C PHE A 246 -10.44 -11.07 -10.16
N LYS A 247 -11.61 -11.67 -10.01
CA LYS A 247 -12.89 -11.14 -10.51
C LYS A 247 -13.15 -9.72 -10.01
N TYR A 248 -13.07 -9.51 -8.71
CA TYR A 248 -13.39 -8.20 -8.11
C TYR A 248 -12.30 -7.15 -8.32
N SER A 249 -11.02 -7.54 -8.32
CA SER A 249 -9.94 -6.61 -8.64
C SER A 249 -9.94 -6.20 -10.12
N SER A 250 -10.29 -7.10 -11.04
CA SER A 250 -10.51 -6.76 -12.47
C SER A 250 -11.63 -5.74 -12.62
N LYS A 251 -12.82 -6.00 -12.01
CA LYS A 251 -13.93 -5.07 -12.04
C LYS A 251 -13.57 -3.70 -11.46
N TRP A 252 -12.76 -3.67 -10.40
CA TRP A 252 -12.24 -2.41 -9.85
C TRP A 252 -11.38 -1.64 -10.86
N VAL A 253 -10.43 -2.30 -11.54
CA VAL A 253 -9.55 -1.66 -12.52
C VAL A 253 -10.34 -1.22 -13.76
N ASP A 254 -11.28 -2.05 -14.23
CA ASP A 254 -12.12 -1.77 -15.41
C ASP A 254 -12.97 -0.50 -15.25
N MET A 255 -13.36 -0.15 -14.01
CA MET A 255 -14.04 1.12 -13.75
C MET A 255 -13.18 2.32 -14.14
N PHE A 256 -11.87 2.28 -13.84
CA PHE A 256 -10.94 3.35 -14.22
C PHE A 256 -10.61 3.35 -15.71
N ASN A 257 -10.68 2.19 -16.36
CA ASN A 257 -10.53 2.11 -17.83
C ASN A 257 -11.73 2.70 -18.55
N THR A 258 -12.93 2.53 -17.98
CA THR A 258 -14.18 3.08 -18.53
C THR A 258 -14.32 4.59 -18.25
N GLN A 259 -13.89 5.05 -17.07
CA GLN A 259 -13.98 6.44 -16.62
C GLN A 259 -12.58 6.96 -16.25
N SER A 260 -11.78 7.25 -17.29
CA SER A 260 -10.37 7.59 -17.13
C SER A 260 -10.10 8.91 -16.41
N ASP A 261 -11.06 9.83 -16.38
CA ASP A 261 -11.03 11.07 -15.61
C ASP A 261 -11.02 10.82 -14.08
N MET A 262 -11.56 9.68 -13.66
CA MET A 262 -11.52 9.26 -12.26
C MET A 262 -10.10 8.89 -11.78
N ILE A 263 -9.15 8.65 -12.68
CA ILE A 263 -7.73 8.42 -12.31
C ILE A 263 -7.14 9.68 -11.67
N GLU A 264 -7.43 10.86 -12.22
CA GLU A 264 -6.99 12.13 -11.66
C GLU A 264 -7.66 12.42 -10.31
N ALA A 265 -8.96 12.13 -10.19
CA ALA A 265 -9.73 12.35 -8.96
C ALA A 265 -9.34 11.37 -7.84
N HIS A 266 -9.07 10.11 -8.18
CA HIS A 266 -8.84 9.03 -7.23
C HIS A 266 -7.57 8.21 -7.52
N PRO A 267 -6.38 8.84 -7.70
CA PRO A 267 -5.15 8.17 -8.16
C PRO A 267 -4.66 7.07 -7.21
N VAL A 268 -4.86 7.23 -5.90
CA VAL A 268 -4.48 6.21 -4.91
C VAL A 268 -5.32 4.93 -5.08
N PHE A 269 -6.60 5.08 -5.39
CA PHE A 269 -7.47 3.92 -5.63
C PHE A 269 -7.13 3.22 -6.96
N PHE A 270 -6.76 3.99 -7.98
CA PHE A 270 -6.25 3.45 -9.24
C PHE A 270 -5.00 2.59 -9.00
N LEU A 271 -4.00 3.12 -8.30
CA LEU A 271 -2.76 2.40 -7.97
C LEU A 271 -3.04 1.14 -7.15
N LYS A 272 -3.90 1.24 -6.13
CA LYS A 272 -4.26 0.09 -5.28
C LYS A 272 -5.03 -0.98 -6.03
N GLY A 273 -5.99 -0.60 -6.87
CA GLY A 273 -6.75 -1.55 -7.70
C GLY A 273 -5.84 -2.37 -8.61
N ASN A 274 -4.91 -1.70 -9.31
CA ASN A 274 -3.92 -2.37 -10.17
C ASN A 274 -3.00 -3.29 -9.35
N ASN A 275 -2.56 -2.84 -8.16
CA ASN A 275 -1.74 -3.69 -7.29
C ASN A 275 -2.49 -4.95 -6.85
N TYR A 276 -3.76 -4.86 -6.42
CA TYR A 276 -4.56 -6.03 -6.04
C TYR A 276 -4.86 -6.94 -7.22
N LEU A 277 -5.08 -6.37 -8.42
CA LEU A 277 -5.24 -7.16 -9.64
C LEU A 277 -3.97 -7.95 -9.93
N MET A 278 -2.81 -7.31 -9.90
CA MET A 278 -1.52 -7.98 -10.12
C MET A 278 -1.21 -9.02 -9.03
N GLU A 279 -1.55 -8.75 -7.77
CA GLU A 279 -1.44 -9.74 -6.71
C GLU A 279 -2.34 -10.95 -6.99
N SER A 280 -3.58 -10.75 -7.40
CA SER A 280 -4.49 -11.82 -7.78
C SER A 280 -3.99 -12.63 -8.97
N LEU A 281 -3.42 -11.96 -9.99
CA LEU A 281 -2.81 -12.59 -11.16
C LEU A 281 -1.58 -13.44 -10.79
N THR A 282 -0.80 -13.01 -9.79
CA THR A 282 0.29 -13.82 -9.24
C THR A 282 -0.25 -15.10 -8.60
N LEU A 283 -1.32 -14.98 -7.80
CA LEU A 283 -1.94 -16.10 -7.08
C LEU A 283 -2.54 -17.16 -8.02
N ILE A 284 -3.12 -16.72 -9.14
CA ILE A 284 -3.65 -17.63 -10.18
C ILE A 284 -2.62 -18.01 -11.25
N LYS A 285 -1.37 -17.52 -11.12
CA LYS A 285 -0.23 -17.80 -12.03
C LYS A 285 -0.52 -17.43 -13.49
N TYR A 286 -0.93 -16.18 -13.73
CA TYR A 286 -1.26 -15.66 -15.06
C TYR A 286 -0.29 -14.54 -15.51
N PRO A 287 0.95 -14.89 -15.93
CA PRO A 287 2.03 -13.91 -16.20
C PRO A 287 1.75 -12.98 -17.39
N LYS A 288 1.04 -13.45 -18.42
CA LYS A 288 0.74 -12.62 -19.61
C LYS A 288 -0.11 -11.42 -19.23
N LYS A 289 -1.28 -11.66 -18.61
CA LYS A 289 -2.18 -10.57 -18.19
C LYS A 289 -1.54 -9.70 -17.12
N PHE A 290 -0.72 -10.29 -16.25
CA PHE A 290 0.08 -9.54 -15.27
C PHE A 290 0.99 -8.51 -15.94
N LYS A 291 1.76 -8.93 -16.97
CA LYS A 291 2.67 -8.04 -17.71
C LYS A 291 1.91 -6.94 -18.42
N GLU A 292 0.78 -7.24 -19.05
CA GLU A 292 -0.11 -6.26 -19.69
C GLU A 292 -0.58 -5.22 -18.66
N THR A 293 -1.14 -5.65 -17.51
CA THR A 293 -1.63 -4.77 -16.45
C THR A 293 -0.52 -3.88 -15.88
N LEU A 294 0.68 -4.43 -15.66
CA LEU A 294 1.82 -3.65 -15.17
C LEU A 294 2.23 -2.57 -16.18
N ASN A 295 2.33 -2.90 -17.46
CA ASN A 295 2.68 -1.95 -18.51
C ASN A 295 1.62 -0.84 -18.66
N GLU A 296 0.33 -1.20 -18.63
CA GLU A 296 -0.77 -0.23 -18.66
C GLU A 296 -0.72 0.73 -17.48
N MET A 297 -0.49 0.21 -16.25
CA MET A 297 -0.33 1.05 -15.07
C MET A 297 0.87 1.99 -15.20
N GLU A 298 2.04 1.50 -15.65
CA GLU A 298 3.25 2.32 -15.85
C GLU A 298 3.02 3.42 -16.90
N GLN A 299 2.35 3.11 -17.99
CA GLN A 299 1.99 4.12 -19.00
C GLN A 299 1.07 5.21 -18.43
N ARG A 300 0.06 4.82 -17.64
CA ARG A 300 -0.87 5.79 -17.04
C ARG A 300 -0.20 6.73 -16.05
N VAL A 301 0.67 6.23 -15.17
CA VAL A 301 1.34 7.05 -14.15
C VAL A 301 2.41 7.99 -14.74
N THR A 302 2.85 7.76 -15.98
CA THR A 302 3.79 8.64 -16.68
C THR A 302 3.09 9.75 -17.49
N GLN A 303 1.77 9.70 -17.65
CA GLN A 303 1.02 10.74 -18.36
C GLN A 303 1.04 12.07 -17.59
N ASP A 304 0.96 13.18 -18.34
CA ASP A 304 1.01 14.52 -17.72
C ASP A 304 -0.17 14.84 -16.82
N ASN A 305 -1.33 14.24 -17.08
CA ASN A 305 -2.55 14.40 -16.30
C ASN A 305 -2.56 13.54 -15.01
N PHE A 306 -1.58 12.64 -14.82
CA PHE A 306 -1.47 11.91 -13.54
C PHE A 306 -0.98 12.86 -12.44
N PRO A 307 -1.68 12.98 -11.29
CA PRO A 307 -1.31 13.92 -10.25
C PRO A 307 0.08 13.64 -9.66
N LYS A 308 0.86 14.69 -9.48
CA LYS A 308 2.25 14.60 -8.99
C LYS A 308 2.33 15.16 -7.56
N ASN A 309 2.60 14.29 -6.59
CA ASN A 309 2.93 14.65 -5.22
C ASN A 309 3.75 13.52 -4.58
N ASP A 310 4.39 13.80 -3.42
CA ASP A 310 5.32 12.88 -2.76
C ASP A 310 4.67 11.55 -2.35
N ASN A 311 3.43 11.61 -1.88
CA ASN A 311 2.68 10.40 -1.51
C ASN A 311 2.43 9.51 -2.73
N LEU A 312 2.00 10.08 -3.85
CA LEU A 312 1.79 9.32 -5.09
C LEU A 312 3.11 8.81 -5.67
N ALA A 313 4.18 9.60 -5.61
CA ALA A 313 5.50 9.17 -6.04
C ALA A 313 5.99 7.94 -5.24
N SER A 314 5.83 7.95 -3.92
CA SER A 314 6.19 6.82 -3.06
C SER A 314 5.31 5.59 -3.28
N LEU A 315 3.98 5.77 -3.47
CA LEU A 315 3.06 4.67 -3.76
C LEU A 315 3.29 4.09 -5.16
N THR A 316 3.54 4.93 -6.16
CA THR A 316 3.90 4.49 -7.51
C THR A 316 5.17 3.65 -7.48
N PHE A 317 6.21 4.13 -6.80
CA PHE A 317 7.42 3.34 -6.57
C PHE A 317 7.10 2.00 -5.92
N LEU A 318 6.40 2.03 -4.80
CA LEU A 318 6.04 0.84 -4.03
C LEU A 318 5.36 -0.22 -4.91
N TYR A 319 4.29 0.15 -5.59
CA TYR A 319 3.50 -0.81 -6.36
C TYR A 319 4.17 -1.23 -7.66
N THR A 320 4.82 -0.32 -8.38
CA THR A 320 5.52 -0.65 -9.62
C THR A 320 6.67 -1.63 -9.36
N TYR A 321 7.57 -1.30 -8.44
CA TYR A 321 8.76 -2.15 -8.24
C TYR A 321 8.44 -3.46 -7.52
N ASN A 322 7.46 -3.44 -6.59
CA ASN A 322 6.98 -4.67 -5.97
C ASN A 322 6.43 -5.64 -7.02
N ASN A 323 5.69 -5.14 -8.00
CA ASN A 323 5.11 -5.96 -9.06
C ASN A 323 6.12 -6.29 -10.17
N LYS A 324 7.11 -5.44 -10.46
CA LYS A 324 8.26 -5.84 -11.31
C LYS A 324 8.98 -7.05 -10.75
N LEU A 325 9.24 -7.07 -9.46
CA LEU A 325 9.85 -8.21 -8.79
C LEU A 325 8.95 -9.46 -8.84
N ASN A 326 7.63 -9.31 -8.64
CA ASN A 326 6.69 -10.43 -8.79
C ASN A 326 6.73 -11.01 -10.21
N LEU A 327 6.77 -10.18 -11.25
CA LEU A 327 6.86 -10.65 -12.64
C LEU A 327 8.15 -11.44 -12.87
N ILE A 328 9.28 -10.97 -12.37
CA ILE A 328 10.58 -11.65 -12.44
C ILE A 328 10.50 -13.04 -11.79
N PHE A 329 9.88 -13.15 -10.61
CA PHE A 329 9.69 -14.44 -9.95
C PHE A 329 8.76 -15.37 -10.73
N MET A 330 7.73 -14.84 -11.38
CA MET A 330 6.82 -15.63 -12.20
C MET A 330 7.48 -16.12 -13.49
N THR A 331 8.43 -15.38 -14.06
CA THR A 331 9.06 -15.68 -15.35
C THR A 331 10.43 -16.35 -15.24
N GLY A 332 11.05 -16.33 -14.06
CA GLY A 332 12.39 -16.87 -13.83
C GLY A 332 13.52 -15.99 -14.37
N GLU A 333 13.25 -14.70 -14.64
CA GLU A 333 14.24 -13.76 -15.19
C GLU A 333 15.09 -13.10 -14.09
N PHE A 334 15.65 -13.91 -13.16
CA PHE A 334 16.35 -13.41 -11.97
C PHE A 334 17.56 -12.51 -12.28
N HIS A 335 18.34 -12.83 -13.33
CA HIS A 335 19.49 -11.98 -13.72
C HIS A 335 19.06 -10.57 -14.15
N GLU A 336 17.94 -10.44 -14.84
CA GLU A 336 17.36 -9.11 -15.14
C GLU A 336 16.87 -8.43 -13.86
N GLY A 337 16.38 -9.20 -12.89
CA GLY A 337 16.01 -8.71 -11.58
C GLY A 337 17.14 -8.07 -10.79
N LEU A 338 18.37 -8.57 -10.92
CA LEU A 338 19.53 -7.95 -10.25
C LEU A 338 19.81 -6.53 -10.73
N LYS A 339 19.51 -6.22 -11.99
CA LYS A 339 19.76 -4.89 -12.59
C LYS A 339 18.90 -3.78 -11.96
N VAL A 340 17.75 -4.13 -11.38
CA VAL A 340 16.85 -3.14 -10.76
C VAL A 340 17.15 -2.90 -9.28
N ILE A 341 17.99 -3.72 -8.62
CA ILE A 341 18.34 -3.60 -7.20
C ILE A 341 18.95 -2.23 -6.84
N PRO A 342 19.92 -1.68 -7.60
CA PRO A 342 20.49 -0.36 -7.29
C PRO A 342 19.44 0.74 -7.26
N GLU A 343 18.51 0.76 -8.21
CA GLU A 343 17.43 1.73 -8.27
C GLU A 343 16.46 1.57 -7.11
N ILE A 344 16.06 0.32 -6.79
CA ILE A 344 15.20 0.03 -5.63
C ILE A 344 15.87 0.54 -4.36
N THR A 345 17.15 0.25 -4.15
CA THR A 345 17.88 0.65 -2.95
C THR A 345 17.98 2.16 -2.82
N ALA A 346 18.25 2.88 -3.92
CA ALA A 346 18.27 4.33 -3.95
C ALA A 346 16.91 4.94 -3.61
N LYS A 347 15.82 4.40 -4.18
CA LYS A 347 14.45 4.85 -3.90
C LYS A 347 13.98 4.51 -2.48
N LEU A 348 14.34 3.34 -1.94
CA LEU A 348 14.06 3.00 -0.53
C LEU A 348 14.72 4.00 0.42
N LYS A 349 15.95 4.45 0.11
CA LYS A 349 16.62 5.50 0.88
C LYS A 349 15.92 6.85 0.73
N ALA A 350 15.54 7.22 -0.49
CA ALA A 350 14.84 8.49 -0.78
C ALA A 350 13.46 8.56 -0.11
N PHE A 351 12.69 7.47 -0.13
CA PHE A 351 11.34 7.39 0.43
C PHE A 351 11.28 6.82 1.86
N LYS A 352 12.40 6.76 2.59
CA LYS A 352 12.48 6.16 3.93
C LYS A 352 11.40 6.67 4.90
N ASN A 353 11.07 7.97 4.83
CA ASN A 353 10.07 8.60 5.70
C ASN A 353 8.62 8.48 5.17
N HIS A 354 8.42 7.99 3.94
CA HIS A 354 7.10 7.83 3.30
C HIS A 354 6.64 6.37 3.28
N LEU A 355 7.56 5.43 3.45
CA LEU A 355 7.28 3.99 3.47
C LEU A 355 7.31 3.48 4.91
N ASP A 356 6.34 2.67 5.28
CA ASP A 356 6.40 1.98 6.55
C ASP A 356 7.49 0.87 6.55
N PRO A 357 8.02 0.53 7.73
CA PRO A 357 9.09 -0.47 7.85
C PRO A 357 8.73 -1.83 7.24
N HIS A 358 7.44 -2.20 7.25
CA HIS A 358 6.98 -3.47 6.71
C HIS A 358 7.19 -3.55 5.19
N HIS A 359 6.82 -2.52 4.42
CA HIS A 359 7.06 -2.48 2.97
C HIS A 359 8.56 -2.53 2.64
N ILE A 360 9.41 -1.89 3.45
CA ILE A 360 10.87 -1.96 3.28
C ILE A 360 11.36 -3.40 3.46
N MET A 361 10.83 -4.13 4.45
CA MET A 361 11.21 -5.53 4.69
C MET A 361 10.73 -6.46 3.58
N ILE A 362 9.57 -6.21 2.98
CA ILE A 362 9.11 -6.95 1.78
C ILE A 362 10.10 -6.78 0.63
N PHE A 363 10.63 -5.58 0.39
CA PHE A 363 11.67 -5.40 -0.62
C PHE A 363 12.96 -6.15 -0.27
N TYR A 364 13.42 -6.11 0.98
CA TYR A 364 14.60 -6.87 1.40
C TYR A 364 14.41 -8.37 1.20
N TYR A 365 13.24 -8.90 1.55
CA TYR A 365 12.90 -10.31 1.32
C TYR A 365 12.93 -10.66 -0.18
N LYS A 366 12.32 -9.84 -1.02
CA LYS A 366 12.30 -10.06 -2.48
C LYS A 366 13.71 -9.95 -3.10
N ILE A 367 14.53 -9.01 -2.64
CA ILE A 367 15.94 -8.92 -3.06
C ILE A 367 16.71 -10.17 -2.63
N ALA A 368 16.48 -10.68 -1.42
CA ALA A 368 17.07 -11.93 -0.98
C ALA A 368 16.66 -13.09 -1.90
N CYS A 369 15.37 -13.19 -2.26
CA CYS A 369 14.88 -14.20 -3.21
C CYS A 369 15.51 -14.06 -4.61
N LEU A 370 15.79 -12.84 -5.09
CA LEU A 370 16.52 -12.65 -6.34
C LEU A 370 17.94 -13.23 -6.27
N TYR A 371 18.65 -12.92 -5.21
CA TYR A 371 20.02 -13.46 -5.01
C TYR A 371 20.01 -14.96 -4.84
N PHE A 372 19.01 -15.51 -4.16
CA PHE A 372 18.81 -16.95 -4.03
C PHE A 372 18.58 -17.62 -5.40
N GLY A 373 17.77 -16.99 -6.27
CA GLY A 373 17.46 -17.50 -7.61
C GLY A 373 18.61 -17.45 -8.61
N VAL A 374 19.72 -16.76 -8.30
CA VAL A 374 20.96 -16.72 -9.09
C VAL A 374 22.13 -17.38 -8.35
N ASP A 375 21.86 -18.21 -7.37
CA ASP A 375 22.83 -18.97 -6.56
C ASP A 375 23.85 -18.10 -5.80
N ASN A 376 23.53 -16.81 -5.57
CA ASN A 376 24.33 -15.91 -4.74
C ASN A 376 23.82 -15.91 -3.28
N TYR A 377 24.10 -17.00 -2.60
CA TYR A 377 23.57 -17.27 -1.25
C TYR A 377 24.13 -16.33 -0.19
N GLU A 378 25.35 -15.85 -0.33
CA GLU A 378 25.96 -14.90 0.60
C GLU A 378 25.19 -13.57 0.62
N GLN A 379 24.91 -12.99 -0.55
CA GLN A 379 24.10 -11.77 -0.63
C GLN A 379 22.64 -12.00 -0.21
N CYS A 380 22.09 -13.17 -0.49
CA CYS A 380 20.79 -13.58 0.03
C CYS A 380 20.77 -13.47 1.56
N ILE A 381 21.72 -14.09 2.25
CA ILE A 381 21.85 -14.08 3.72
C ILE A 381 21.95 -12.64 4.26
N VAL A 382 22.78 -11.79 3.64
CA VAL A 382 22.94 -10.38 4.05
C VAL A 382 21.58 -9.64 4.08
N TYR A 383 20.72 -9.86 3.08
CA TYR A 383 19.41 -9.20 3.05
C TYR A 383 18.40 -9.83 4.04
N LEU A 384 18.45 -11.13 4.25
CA LEU A 384 17.61 -11.83 5.24
C LEU A 384 17.97 -11.39 6.66
N GLU A 385 19.25 -11.19 6.98
CA GLU A 385 19.69 -10.70 8.28
C GLU A 385 19.16 -9.29 8.60
N LYS A 386 19.07 -8.38 7.61
CA LYS A 386 18.43 -7.07 7.79
C LYS A 386 17.00 -7.16 8.28
N ILE A 387 16.28 -8.22 7.91
CA ILE A 387 14.92 -8.48 8.36
C ILE A 387 14.92 -9.11 9.77
N ILE A 388 15.74 -10.14 9.97
CA ILE A 388 15.80 -10.92 11.23
C ILE A 388 16.24 -10.03 12.41
N GLN A 389 17.17 -9.11 12.16
CA GLN A 389 17.69 -8.19 13.19
C GLN A 389 16.73 -7.03 13.53
N ASN A 390 15.67 -6.82 12.76
CA ASN A 390 14.73 -5.74 13.00
C ASN A 390 13.75 -6.07 14.12
N LYS A 391 14.04 -5.61 15.34
CA LYS A 391 13.23 -5.84 16.55
C LYS A 391 11.84 -5.17 16.55
N HIS A 392 11.57 -4.28 15.60
CA HIS A 392 10.30 -3.53 15.50
C HIS A 392 9.21 -4.23 14.70
N LEU A 393 9.52 -5.36 14.04
CA LEU A 393 8.59 -6.14 13.23
C LEU A 393 7.77 -7.12 14.08
N LYS A 394 6.78 -6.61 14.83
CA LYS A 394 5.84 -7.47 15.56
C LYS A 394 4.59 -7.86 14.76
N MET A 395 4.40 -7.34 13.52
CA MET A 395 3.10 -7.36 12.85
C MET A 395 2.98 -8.33 11.65
N ARG A 396 4.06 -9.02 11.25
CA ARG A 396 4.03 -9.96 10.12
C ARG A 396 4.89 -11.18 10.43
N GLU A 397 4.32 -12.01 11.29
CA GLU A 397 4.92 -13.28 11.72
C GLU A 397 5.17 -14.21 10.54
N ASP A 398 4.26 -14.22 9.56
CA ASP A 398 4.39 -14.99 8.31
C ASP A 398 5.68 -14.64 7.54
N LEU A 399 5.94 -13.35 7.31
CA LEU A 399 7.16 -12.91 6.61
C LEU A 399 8.43 -13.32 7.38
N LEU A 400 8.42 -13.18 8.72
CA LEU A 400 9.54 -13.56 9.56
C LEU A 400 9.79 -15.07 9.53
N CYS A 401 8.72 -15.88 9.53
CA CYS A 401 8.81 -17.34 9.42
C CYS A 401 9.48 -17.75 8.11
N PHE A 402 9.00 -17.22 6.96
CA PHE A 402 9.61 -17.51 5.65
C PHE A 402 11.03 -16.97 5.52
N THR A 403 11.32 -15.79 6.10
CA THR A 403 12.67 -15.23 6.12
C THR A 403 13.65 -16.16 6.82
N ARG A 404 13.27 -16.71 7.98
CA ARG A 404 14.12 -17.65 8.73
C ARG A 404 14.29 -18.99 8.03
N ILE A 405 13.25 -19.51 7.41
CA ILE A 405 13.33 -20.74 6.62
C ILE A 405 14.25 -20.55 5.42
N LEU A 406 14.07 -19.48 4.66
CA LEU A 406 14.96 -19.17 3.53
C LEU A 406 16.41 -18.96 3.98
N SER A 407 16.62 -18.35 5.17
CA SER A 407 17.95 -18.19 5.74
C SER A 407 18.63 -19.55 6.02
N VAL A 408 17.90 -20.50 6.59
CA VAL A 408 18.43 -21.87 6.82
C VAL A 408 18.80 -22.54 5.50
N VAL A 409 17.92 -22.45 4.49
CA VAL A 409 18.18 -23.03 3.16
C VAL A 409 19.38 -22.36 2.50
N ALA A 410 19.50 -21.02 2.59
CA ALA A 410 20.62 -20.29 2.01
C ALA A 410 21.96 -20.59 2.70
N HIS A 411 21.98 -20.79 4.02
CA HIS A 411 23.21 -21.21 4.73
C HIS A 411 23.63 -22.62 4.32
N TYR A 412 22.70 -23.54 4.16
CA TYR A 412 22.97 -24.87 3.63
C TYR A 412 23.59 -24.83 2.23
N GLU A 413 22.98 -24.04 1.33
CA GLU A 413 23.47 -23.91 -0.06
C GLU A 413 24.83 -23.19 -0.14
N ALA A 414 25.12 -22.28 0.80
CA ALA A 414 26.41 -21.62 0.88
C ALA A 414 27.54 -22.50 1.45
N GLY A 415 27.21 -23.71 1.96
CA GLY A 415 28.17 -24.60 2.63
C GLY A 415 28.64 -24.07 3.99
N PHE A 416 27.84 -23.26 4.67
CA PHE A 416 28.16 -22.72 6.00
C PHE A 416 27.73 -23.67 7.12
N ASP A 417 28.23 -24.90 7.10
CA ASP A 417 27.84 -25.99 8.02
C ASP A 417 27.97 -25.61 9.49
N PHE A 418 29.01 -24.86 9.86
CA PHE A 418 29.22 -24.44 11.25
C PHE A 418 28.13 -23.53 11.80
N HIS A 419 27.49 -22.74 10.94
CA HIS A 419 26.40 -21.84 11.31
C HIS A 419 25.01 -22.48 11.18
N LEU A 420 24.88 -23.53 10.41
CA LEU A 420 23.60 -24.17 10.07
C LEU A 420 22.87 -24.70 11.29
N GLU A 421 23.56 -25.42 12.20
CA GLU A 421 22.95 -25.95 13.43
C GLU A 421 22.42 -24.85 14.34
N ALA A 422 23.18 -23.75 14.48
CA ALA A 422 22.75 -22.60 15.29
C ALA A 422 21.50 -21.96 14.67
N GLN A 423 21.49 -21.73 13.37
CA GLN A 423 20.36 -21.15 12.64
C GLN A 423 19.12 -22.06 12.71
N LEU A 424 19.27 -23.37 12.57
CA LEU A 424 18.19 -24.35 12.71
C LEU A 424 17.58 -24.29 14.12
N ARG A 425 18.41 -24.26 15.17
CA ARG A 425 17.96 -24.20 16.57
C ARG A 425 17.20 -22.92 16.87
N GLU A 426 17.73 -21.78 16.43
CA GLU A 426 17.08 -20.48 16.63
C GLU A 426 15.78 -20.35 15.82
N THR A 427 15.78 -20.80 14.57
CA THR A 427 14.59 -20.83 13.70
C THR A 427 13.51 -21.70 14.33
N PHE A 428 13.85 -22.88 14.79
CA PHE A 428 12.89 -23.77 15.45
C PHE A 428 12.31 -23.18 16.74
N LYS A 429 13.15 -22.60 17.60
CA LYS A 429 12.68 -21.88 18.81
C LYS A 429 11.75 -20.73 18.49
N PHE A 430 12.03 -20.02 17.39
CA PHE A 430 11.19 -18.93 16.93
C PHE A 430 9.84 -19.45 16.43
N LEU A 431 9.84 -20.44 15.57
CA LEU A 431 8.63 -20.99 14.93
C LEU A 431 7.68 -21.66 15.93
N ILE A 432 8.19 -22.33 16.97
CA ILE A 432 7.34 -22.87 18.06
C ILE A 432 6.57 -21.78 18.80
N LYS A 433 7.10 -20.57 18.87
CA LYS A 433 6.42 -19.43 19.51
C LYS A 433 5.36 -18.77 18.65
N MET A 434 5.36 -19.07 17.35
CA MET A 434 4.42 -18.50 16.37
C MET A 434 3.19 -19.41 16.27
N ASN A 435 2.01 -18.81 16.37
CA ASN A 435 0.74 -19.54 16.22
C ASN A 435 0.39 -19.82 14.74
N ASP A 436 1.27 -19.48 13.81
CA ASP A 436 1.02 -19.50 12.37
C ASP A 436 1.94 -20.45 11.58
N LEU A 437 2.21 -21.62 12.17
CA LEU A 437 2.98 -22.67 11.52
C LEU A 437 2.11 -23.50 10.58
N HIS A 438 2.48 -23.48 9.30
CA HIS A 438 1.91 -24.31 8.26
C HIS A 438 2.62 -25.67 8.18
N GLU A 439 1.91 -26.70 7.72
CA GLU A 439 2.48 -28.05 7.54
C GLU A 439 3.68 -28.05 6.56
N VAL A 440 3.61 -27.20 5.54
CA VAL A 440 4.75 -26.97 4.61
C VAL A 440 6.01 -26.53 5.37
N GLN A 441 5.89 -25.63 6.32
CA GLN A 441 7.03 -25.14 7.11
C GLN A 441 7.57 -26.22 8.04
N HIS A 442 6.68 -26.99 8.66
CA HIS A 442 7.06 -28.15 9.49
C HIS A 442 7.83 -29.21 8.70
N ALA A 443 7.39 -29.53 7.50
CA ALA A 443 8.05 -30.52 6.64
C ALA A 443 9.46 -30.06 6.25
N ILE A 444 9.63 -28.79 5.85
CA ILE A 444 10.95 -28.23 5.49
C ILE A 444 11.90 -28.31 6.69
N ILE A 445 11.46 -27.91 7.88
CA ILE A 445 12.33 -27.90 9.07
C ILE A 445 12.70 -29.32 9.52
N ARG A 446 11.74 -30.28 9.47
CA ARG A 446 12.04 -31.69 9.75
C ARG A 446 13.12 -32.20 8.80
N PHE A 447 12.99 -31.89 7.52
CA PHE A 447 13.97 -32.29 6.52
C PHE A 447 15.34 -31.64 6.81
N MET A 448 15.41 -30.34 7.03
CA MET A 448 16.67 -29.64 7.29
C MET A 448 17.38 -30.16 8.55
N LYS A 449 16.66 -30.59 9.60
CA LYS A 449 17.25 -31.20 10.80
C LYS A 449 17.89 -32.57 10.52
N ARG A 450 17.33 -33.32 9.59
CA ARG A 450 17.83 -34.64 9.25
C ARG A 450 18.97 -34.61 8.21
N LEU A 451 19.21 -33.44 7.63
CA LEU A 451 20.12 -33.31 6.50
C LEU A 451 21.56 -33.69 6.86
N SER A 452 22.00 -33.40 8.10
CA SER A 452 23.32 -33.82 8.63
C SER A 452 23.49 -35.34 8.75
N ASP A 453 22.37 -36.07 8.85
CA ASP A 453 22.37 -37.53 9.05
C ASP A 453 22.20 -38.30 7.72
N ILE A 454 22.02 -37.60 6.59
CA ILE A 454 21.79 -38.18 5.28
C ILE A 454 23.12 -38.33 4.54
N TYR A 455 23.43 -39.55 4.09
CA TYR A 455 24.62 -39.78 3.29
C TYR A 455 24.53 -39.16 1.89
N PRO A 456 25.65 -38.68 1.29
CA PRO A 456 25.64 -37.99 -0.02
C PRO A 456 24.92 -38.74 -1.15
N HIS A 457 24.98 -40.07 -1.16
CA HIS A 457 24.32 -40.92 -2.18
C HIS A 457 22.79 -41.02 -1.98
N GLU A 458 22.30 -40.78 -0.77
CA GLU A 458 20.87 -40.79 -0.41
C GLU A 458 20.20 -39.43 -0.59
N LEU A 459 21.01 -38.37 -0.71
CA LEU A 459 20.54 -36.97 -0.69
C LEU A 459 19.51 -36.69 -1.79
N LYS A 460 19.76 -37.22 -3.00
CA LYS A 460 18.83 -37.07 -4.13
C LYS A 460 17.48 -37.73 -3.86
N GLN A 461 17.46 -38.87 -3.19
CA GLN A 461 16.23 -39.56 -2.82
C GLN A 461 15.51 -38.77 -1.71
N ALA A 462 16.21 -38.26 -0.73
CA ALA A 462 15.64 -37.43 0.34
C ALA A 462 14.98 -36.15 -0.20
N PHE A 463 15.59 -35.51 -1.20
CA PHE A 463 14.95 -34.36 -1.89
C PHE A 463 13.67 -34.76 -2.64
N LYS A 464 13.65 -35.96 -3.30
CA LYS A 464 12.44 -36.46 -3.95
C LYS A 464 11.32 -36.76 -2.95
N ASP A 465 11.65 -37.29 -1.80
CA ASP A 465 10.67 -37.65 -0.75
C ASP A 465 10.04 -36.35 -0.18
N LEU A 466 10.87 -35.35 0.12
CA LEU A 466 10.36 -34.04 0.54
C LEU A 466 9.51 -33.35 -0.56
N HIS A 467 9.96 -33.39 -1.81
CA HIS A 467 9.20 -32.88 -2.93
C HIS A 467 7.82 -33.54 -3.04
N LYS A 468 7.77 -34.88 -2.91
CA LYS A 468 6.51 -35.64 -2.93
C LYS A 468 5.60 -35.24 -1.77
N GLU A 469 6.13 -35.10 -0.54
CA GLU A 469 5.39 -34.64 0.65
C GLU A 469 4.82 -33.24 0.42
N LEU A 470 5.65 -32.29 0.03
CA LEU A 470 5.21 -30.89 -0.18
C LEU A 470 4.23 -30.73 -1.34
N SER A 471 4.35 -31.54 -2.39
CA SER A 471 3.43 -31.51 -3.54
C SER A 471 1.98 -31.82 -3.16
N THR A 472 1.74 -32.59 -2.08
CA THR A 472 0.38 -32.86 -1.58
C THR A 472 -0.32 -31.60 -1.09
N PHE A 473 0.44 -30.62 -0.57
CA PHE A 473 -0.07 -29.35 -0.05
C PHE A 473 -0.25 -28.28 -1.13
N GLN A 474 0.26 -28.48 -2.35
CA GLN A 474 0.23 -27.46 -3.40
C GLN A 474 -1.19 -27.03 -3.79
N ASN A 475 -2.14 -27.95 -3.74
CA ASN A 475 -3.56 -27.68 -4.03
C ASN A 475 -4.42 -27.59 -2.78
N ASP A 476 -3.84 -27.75 -1.60
CA ASP A 476 -4.56 -27.57 -0.35
C ASP A 476 -4.98 -26.10 -0.19
N ARG A 477 -6.23 -25.89 0.22
CA ARG A 477 -6.81 -24.55 0.32
C ARG A 477 -6.07 -23.65 1.29
N TYR A 478 -5.57 -24.19 2.39
CA TYR A 478 -4.99 -23.44 3.50
C TYR A 478 -3.47 -23.40 3.45
N GLU A 479 -2.82 -24.40 2.82
CA GLU A 479 -1.36 -24.54 2.75
C GLU A 479 -0.73 -23.93 1.48
N ARG A 480 -1.47 -23.85 0.36
CA ARG A 480 -0.95 -23.41 -0.95
C ARG A 480 -0.29 -22.05 -0.96
N ARG A 481 -0.66 -21.16 -0.01
CA ARG A 481 -0.08 -19.82 0.10
C ARG A 481 1.38 -19.86 0.53
N SER A 482 1.79 -20.87 1.28
CA SER A 482 3.18 -21.08 1.71
C SER A 482 4.16 -21.12 0.54
N PHE A 483 3.72 -21.61 -0.61
CA PHE A 483 4.54 -21.69 -1.84
C PHE A 483 4.68 -20.34 -2.58
N LEU A 484 3.96 -19.30 -2.19
CA LEU A 484 4.04 -17.97 -2.81
C LEU A 484 5.19 -17.14 -2.24
N TYR A 485 5.56 -17.37 -0.99
CA TYR A 485 6.67 -16.68 -0.35
C TYR A 485 8.02 -17.26 -0.76
N LEU A 486 8.08 -18.59 -0.92
CA LEU A 486 9.26 -19.33 -1.32
C LEU A 486 8.84 -20.44 -2.25
N ASP A 487 9.30 -20.43 -3.51
CA ASP A 487 9.09 -21.52 -4.45
C ASP A 487 10.03 -22.68 -4.12
N ILE A 488 9.77 -23.28 -2.96
CA ILE A 488 10.56 -24.40 -2.42
C ILE A 488 10.50 -25.63 -3.34
N LEU A 489 9.40 -25.81 -4.07
CA LEU A 489 9.28 -26.93 -5.01
C LEU A 489 10.25 -26.77 -6.17
N SER A 490 10.37 -25.55 -6.73
CA SER A 490 11.36 -25.29 -7.79
C SER A 490 12.79 -25.43 -7.29
N TRP A 491 13.09 -25.09 -6.04
CA TRP A 491 14.38 -25.36 -5.42
C TRP A 491 14.65 -26.87 -5.31
N LEU A 492 13.69 -27.67 -4.82
CA LEU A 492 13.84 -29.13 -4.73
C LEU A 492 14.03 -29.76 -6.12
N GLU A 493 13.25 -29.33 -7.10
CA GLU A 493 13.40 -29.79 -8.48
C GLU A 493 14.78 -29.47 -9.06
N SER A 494 15.34 -28.28 -8.73
CA SER A 494 16.70 -27.92 -9.15
C SER A 494 17.74 -28.89 -8.62
N LYS A 495 17.60 -29.31 -7.36
CA LYS A 495 18.48 -30.32 -6.74
C LYS A 495 18.30 -31.73 -7.33
N ILE A 496 17.08 -32.14 -7.58
CA ILE A 496 16.75 -33.44 -8.17
C ILE A 496 17.28 -33.55 -9.61
N GLN A 497 17.11 -32.45 -10.40
CA GLN A 497 17.45 -32.41 -11.82
C GLN A 497 18.87 -31.92 -12.09
N ASN A 498 19.58 -31.37 -11.09
CA ASN A 498 20.88 -30.71 -11.22
C ASN A 498 20.87 -29.58 -12.25
N ARG A 499 19.86 -28.70 -12.12
CA ARG A 499 19.64 -27.50 -12.95
C ARG A 499 19.46 -26.28 -12.07
N SER A 500 19.62 -25.06 -12.62
CA SER A 500 19.37 -23.85 -11.86
C SER A 500 17.88 -23.65 -11.55
N ILE A 501 17.58 -22.99 -10.45
CA ILE A 501 16.19 -22.63 -10.06
C ILE A 501 15.56 -21.76 -11.15
N ALA A 502 16.34 -20.85 -11.72
CA ALA A 502 15.89 -19.95 -12.79
C ALA A 502 15.41 -20.72 -14.03
N GLU A 503 16.13 -21.75 -14.46
CA GLU A 503 15.74 -22.60 -15.60
C GLU A 503 14.44 -23.36 -15.32
N ILE A 504 14.28 -23.92 -14.11
CA ILE A 504 13.06 -24.63 -13.70
C ILE A 504 11.85 -23.71 -13.73
N ILE A 505 11.96 -22.52 -13.15
CA ILE A 505 10.85 -21.56 -13.13
C ILE A 505 10.53 -21.05 -14.53
N LYS A 506 11.54 -20.79 -15.36
CA LYS A 506 11.35 -20.36 -16.74
C LYS A 506 10.63 -21.41 -17.59
N GLU A 507 10.97 -22.67 -17.40
CA GLU A 507 10.27 -23.78 -18.06
C GLU A 507 8.80 -23.88 -17.61
N LYS A 508 8.53 -23.79 -16.30
CA LYS A 508 7.17 -23.76 -15.75
C LYS A 508 6.36 -22.56 -16.31
N ALA A 509 6.96 -21.38 -16.39
CA ALA A 509 6.31 -20.21 -16.96
C ALA A 509 5.97 -20.40 -18.45
N GLN A 510 6.86 -21.02 -19.24
CA GLN A 510 6.59 -21.33 -20.65
C GLN A 510 5.46 -22.35 -20.83
N GLN A 511 5.39 -23.34 -19.95
CA GLN A 511 4.31 -24.35 -19.96
C GLN A 511 2.96 -23.71 -19.63
N LEU A 512 2.91 -22.76 -18.65
CA LEU A 512 1.71 -21.99 -18.33
C LEU A 512 1.25 -21.17 -19.53
N ASN A 513 2.13 -20.42 -20.17
CA ASN A 513 1.81 -19.62 -21.37
C ASN A 513 1.30 -20.45 -22.55
N ARG A 514 1.68 -21.74 -22.66
CA ARG A 514 1.16 -22.66 -23.69
C ARG A 514 -0.26 -23.14 -23.36
N LYS A 515 -0.58 -23.37 -22.08
CA LYS A 515 -1.93 -23.76 -21.64
C LYS A 515 -2.96 -22.63 -21.76
N GLU A 516 -2.52 -21.37 -21.64
CA GLU A 516 -3.36 -20.17 -21.76
C GLU A 516 -3.92 -19.89 -23.17
N ARG A 517 -3.56 -20.67 -24.17
CA ARG A 517 -4.21 -20.61 -25.50
C ARG A 517 -5.67 -21.06 -25.47
N ASN A 518 -6.13 -21.68 -24.37
CA ASN A 518 -7.55 -21.98 -24.11
C ASN A 518 -8.04 -21.05 -22.99
N PRO A 519 -8.88 -20.05 -23.28
CA PRO A 519 -9.36 -19.11 -22.25
C PRO A 519 -10.19 -19.88 -21.20
N ILE A 520 -9.89 -19.58 -19.92
CA ILE A 520 -10.78 -19.99 -18.81
C ILE A 520 -12.09 -19.22 -19.01
N PRO A 521 -13.25 -19.90 -19.11
CA PRO A 521 -14.53 -19.18 -19.15
C PRO A 521 -14.70 -18.39 -17.87
N ILE A 522 -14.88 -17.09 -18.01
CA ILE A 522 -15.24 -16.17 -16.92
C ILE A 522 -16.75 -15.98 -17.04
N ASP A 523 -17.51 -16.88 -16.41
CA ASP A 523 -18.93 -16.67 -16.16
C ASP A 523 -19.16 -15.88 -14.85
#